data_a619b0fa1ec36a344d04fe2c5f85c243
#
_entry.id   a619b0fa1ec36a344d04fe2c5f85c243
#
_cell.length_a   1.000
_cell.length_b   1.000
_cell.length_c   1.000
_cell.angle_alpha   90.00
_cell.angle_beta   90.00
_cell.angle_gamma   90.00
#
_symmetry.space_group_name_H-M   'P 1'
#
loop_
_entity.id
_entity.type
_entity.pdbx_description
1 polymer ?
#
loop_
_entity_poly.entity_id
_entity_poly.type
_entity_poly.pdbx_seq_one_letter_code
_entity_poly.pdbx_strand_id
1 'polypeptide(L)'
;MTALRAPTGGSSDGGDDDASAETVSDHGDSLREIALLIDALRDDDVAARQRSHAALPKIAAALGPRRCRDELVPFVCDLTDDVDGVLLELATRLAELGPLVGGARHAHVLLEPLAQLCAAEDAGVRAAAAETARGVCAALPEAAVAEHFAPFVEGLARHEWFTARSAACAVLAAWRRRAADAPRDTGAALAADAAPAVRSAAARALGDLAQACQAREGGGWWAGGSADVVDVLRKLAVDDQDAVRLACVAALEKVAASPHPR
;
A
#
# COMPACT_ATOMS: atom_id res chain seq x y z
N MET A 1 8.88 -1.38 22.23
CA MET A 1 7.44 -1.08 22.35
C MET A 1 7.27 0.41 22.61
N THR A 2 6.91 1.16 21.60
CA THR A 2 6.64 2.60 21.73
C THR A 2 5.19 2.77 22.19
N ALA A 3 4.97 3.34 23.36
CA ALA A 3 3.62 3.61 23.85
C ALA A 3 3.08 4.88 23.18
N LEU A 4 2.05 4.75 22.36
CA LEU A 4 1.33 5.88 21.79
C LEU A 4 0.53 6.57 22.93
N ARG A 5 0.74 7.88 23.11
CA ARG A 5 0.08 8.68 24.16
C ARG A 5 -0.85 9.70 23.52
N ALA A 6 -2.03 9.86 24.12
CA ALA A 6 -2.99 10.89 23.72
C ALA A 6 -2.37 12.30 23.75
N PRO A 7 -2.80 13.23 22.90
CA PRO A 7 -2.32 14.60 22.90
C PRO A 7 -2.62 15.28 24.25
N THR A 8 -1.62 15.94 24.85
CA THR A 8 -1.79 16.74 26.07
C THR A 8 -2.06 18.18 25.68
N GLY A 9 -3.14 18.79 26.20
CA GLY A 9 -3.41 20.20 26.02
C GLY A 9 -2.32 21.05 26.68
N GLY A 10 -1.66 21.91 25.91
CA GLY A 10 -0.75 22.92 26.44
C GLY A 10 -1.51 24.02 27.16
N SER A 11 -1.18 24.27 28.43
CA SER A 11 -1.68 25.37 29.21
C SER A 11 -1.07 26.68 28.67
N SER A 12 -1.89 27.60 28.17
CA SER A 12 -1.53 29.01 28.01
C SER A 12 -2.30 29.83 29.02
N ASP A 13 -1.53 30.54 29.84
CA ASP A 13 -1.97 31.40 30.92
C ASP A 13 -2.53 32.75 30.39
N GLY A 14 -3.67 33.17 30.95
CA GLY A 14 -4.02 34.56 31.17
C GLY A 14 -4.75 35.36 30.10
N GLY A 15 -6.05 35.66 30.34
CA GLY A 15 -6.77 36.79 29.75
C GLY A 15 -8.29 36.60 29.67
N ASP A 16 -9.03 37.33 30.50
CA ASP A 16 -10.47 37.40 30.59
C ASP A 16 -11.23 37.43 29.27
N ASP A 17 -12.26 36.56 29.13
CA ASP A 17 -13.58 36.94 28.66
C ASP A 17 -14.53 35.71 28.62
N ASP A 18 -15.75 35.90 29.08
CA ASP A 18 -16.83 34.95 29.38
C ASP A 18 -17.45 34.21 28.14
N ALA A 19 -16.68 34.03 27.06
CA ALA A 19 -17.07 33.23 25.87
C ALA A 19 -16.31 31.91 25.77
N SER A 20 -15.44 31.59 26.72
CA SER A 20 -14.44 30.48 26.59
C SER A 20 -14.85 29.16 27.24
N ALA A 21 -15.97 29.12 27.99
CA ALA A 21 -16.35 27.90 28.74
C ALA A 21 -16.87 26.75 27.85
N GLU A 22 -17.61 27.06 26.77
CA GLU A 22 -18.15 26.03 25.86
C GLU A 22 -17.06 25.41 24.94
N THR A 23 -16.09 26.21 24.48
CA THR A 23 -15.02 25.74 23.61
C THR A 23 -13.99 24.88 24.34
N VAL A 24 -13.74 25.11 25.63
CA VAL A 24 -12.81 24.32 26.45
C VAL A 24 -13.38 22.95 26.80
N SER A 25 -14.71 22.86 27.03
CA SER A 25 -15.41 21.60 27.27
C SER A 25 -15.36 20.69 26.04
N ASP A 26 -15.64 21.23 24.86
CA ASP A 26 -15.66 20.47 23.59
C ASP A 26 -14.25 19.93 23.21
N HIS A 27 -13.19 20.69 23.44
CA HIS A 27 -11.81 20.23 23.23
C HIS A 27 -11.40 19.13 24.22
N GLY A 28 -11.81 19.23 25.48
CA GLY A 28 -11.53 18.20 26.49
C GLY A 28 -12.20 16.88 26.19
N ASP A 29 -13.43 16.90 25.75
CA ASP A 29 -14.20 15.71 25.39
C ASP A 29 -13.64 15.05 24.11
N SER A 30 -13.23 15.86 23.12
CA SER A 30 -12.58 15.37 21.90
C SER A 30 -11.24 14.66 22.19
N LEU A 31 -10.39 15.22 23.05
CA LEU A 31 -9.12 14.59 23.44
C LEU A 31 -9.32 13.27 24.20
N ARG A 32 -10.34 13.22 25.06
CA ARG A 32 -10.70 12.00 25.79
C ARG A 32 -11.20 10.92 24.83
N GLU A 33 -12.02 11.27 23.85
CA GLU A 33 -12.49 10.34 22.82
C GLU A 33 -11.30 9.75 22.02
N ILE A 34 -10.35 10.58 21.61
CA ILE A 34 -9.14 10.12 20.91
C ILE A 34 -8.32 9.16 21.78
N ALA A 35 -8.17 9.46 23.08
CA ALA A 35 -7.47 8.56 24.01
C ALA A 35 -8.14 7.18 24.08
N LEU A 36 -9.48 7.15 24.20
CA LEU A 36 -10.25 5.90 24.22
C LEU A 36 -10.12 5.11 22.90
N LEU A 37 -10.08 5.80 21.76
CA LEU A 37 -9.87 5.17 20.47
C LEU A 37 -8.45 4.57 20.35
N ILE A 38 -7.44 5.25 20.87
CA ILE A 38 -6.06 4.73 20.88
C ILE A 38 -5.97 3.48 21.77
N ASP A 39 -6.57 3.50 22.95
CA ASP A 39 -6.60 2.36 23.85
C ASP A 39 -7.34 1.17 23.21
N ALA A 40 -8.46 1.43 22.52
CA ALA A 40 -9.27 0.41 21.86
C ALA A 40 -8.61 -0.22 20.61
N LEU A 41 -7.50 0.32 20.10
CA LEU A 41 -6.72 -0.32 19.03
C LEU A 41 -6.11 -1.68 19.45
N ARG A 42 -5.99 -1.91 20.76
CA ARG A 42 -5.47 -3.16 21.35
C ARG A 42 -6.47 -3.82 22.31
N ASP A 43 -7.75 -3.50 22.19
CA ASP A 43 -8.81 -4.10 23.01
C ASP A 43 -8.92 -5.61 22.76
N ASP A 44 -9.31 -6.38 23.76
CA ASP A 44 -9.55 -7.82 23.62
C ASP A 44 -10.75 -8.11 22.69
N ASP A 45 -11.74 -7.21 22.64
CA ASP A 45 -12.89 -7.31 21.74
C ASP A 45 -12.52 -6.94 20.31
N VAL A 46 -12.63 -7.90 19.39
CA VAL A 46 -12.39 -7.72 17.95
C VAL A 46 -13.21 -6.57 17.36
N ALA A 47 -14.48 -6.43 17.78
CA ALA A 47 -15.35 -5.38 17.26
C ALA A 47 -14.92 -3.98 17.76
N ALA A 48 -14.36 -3.90 18.96
CA ALA A 48 -13.76 -2.66 19.47
C ALA A 48 -12.51 -2.29 18.67
N ARG A 49 -11.60 -3.25 18.42
CA ARG A 49 -10.41 -3.03 17.58
C ARG A 49 -10.80 -2.59 16.16
N GLN A 50 -11.76 -3.25 15.53
CA GLN A 50 -12.21 -2.91 14.19
C GLN A 50 -12.79 -1.50 14.12
N ARG A 51 -13.63 -1.11 15.05
CA ARG A 51 -14.16 0.28 15.14
C ARG A 51 -13.05 1.30 15.34
N SER A 52 -12.05 0.98 16.16
CA SER A 52 -10.94 1.88 16.40
C SER A 52 -10.02 2.00 15.17
N HIS A 53 -9.76 0.91 14.45
CA HIS A 53 -9.05 0.97 13.17
C HIS A 53 -9.81 1.79 12.13
N ALA A 54 -11.15 1.70 12.07
CA ALA A 54 -11.97 2.57 11.22
C ALA A 54 -11.83 4.05 11.57
N ALA A 55 -11.48 4.38 12.82
CA ALA A 55 -11.27 5.74 13.30
C ALA A 55 -9.82 6.24 13.18
N LEU A 56 -8.89 5.45 12.61
CA LEU A 56 -7.47 5.85 12.42
C LEU A 56 -7.29 7.23 11.78
N PRO A 57 -8.06 7.64 10.76
CA PRO A 57 -7.93 8.99 10.21
C PRO A 57 -8.28 10.09 11.22
N LYS A 58 -9.24 9.85 12.10
CA LYS A 58 -9.61 10.77 13.19
C LYS A 58 -8.49 10.89 14.22
N ILE A 59 -7.90 9.75 14.61
CA ILE A 59 -6.74 9.71 15.51
C ILE A 59 -5.56 10.47 14.90
N ALA A 60 -5.23 10.19 13.64
CA ALA A 60 -4.14 10.83 12.91
C ALA A 60 -4.32 12.35 12.79
N ALA A 61 -5.54 12.81 12.49
CA ALA A 61 -5.87 14.24 12.42
C ALA A 61 -5.66 14.94 13.78
N ALA A 62 -6.07 14.30 14.87
CA ALA A 62 -5.91 14.85 16.22
C ALA A 62 -4.44 14.89 16.69
N LEU A 63 -3.63 13.91 16.30
CA LEU A 63 -2.19 13.87 16.61
C LEU A 63 -1.39 14.90 15.80
N GLY A 64 -1.85 15.22 14.61
CA GLY A 64 -1.16 16.06 13.65
C GLY A 64 -0.01 15.34 12.92
N PRO A 65 0.49 15.92 11.82
CA PRO A 65 1.35 15.20 10.87
C PRO A 65 2.67 14.67 11.46
N ARG A 66 3.27 15.41 12.38
CA ARG A 66 4.54 14.99 12.99
C ARG A 66 4.35 13.76 13.87
N ARG A 67 3.42 13.82 14.83
CA ARG A 67 3.16 12.69 15.73
C ARG A 67 2.55 11.48 14.99
N CYS A 68 1.79 11.76 13.93
CA CYS A 68 1.31 10.68 13.06
C CYS A 68 2.47 9.87 12.49
N ARG A 69 3.53 10.53 11.98
CA ARG A 69 4.73 9.83 11.47
C ARG A 69 5.57 9.19 12.57
N ASP A 70 5.81 9.95 13.65
CA ASP A 70 6.82 9.59 14.65
C ASP A 70 6.27 8.59 15.69
N GLU A 71 4.94 8.54 15.88
CA GLU A 71 4.28 7.74 16.91
C GLU A 71 3.21 6.78 16.34
N LEU A 72 2.23 7.29 15.55
CA LEU A 72 1.09 6.47 15.11
C LEU A 72 1.52 5.42 14.07
N VAL A 73 2.29 5.78 13.05
CA VAL A 73 2.70 4.84 12.00
C VAL A 73 3.55 3.70 12.57
N PRO A 74 4.58 3.95 13.41
CA PRO A 74 5.31 2.87 14.08
C PRO A 74 4.41 2.01 14.98
N PHE A 75 3.45 2.62 15.69
CA PHE A 75 2.50 1.88 16.51
C PHE A 75 1.59 0.97 15.68
N VAL A 76 1.15 1.44 14.49
CA VAL A 76 0.35 0.65 13.55
C VAL A 76 1.13 -0.55 13.01
N CYS A 77 2.44 -0.45 12.83
CA CYS A 77 3.26 -1.60 12.45
C CYS A 77 3.20 -2.73 13.47
N ASP A 78 3.05 -2.41 14.77
CA ASP A 78 2.86 -3.41 15.83
C ASP A 78 1.44 -4.04 15.85
N LEU A 79 0.51 -3.56 15.03
CA LEU A 79 -0.90 -4.02 14.97
C LEU A 79 -1.19 -4.87 13.72
N THR A 80 -0.19 -5.28 12.98
CA THR A 80 -0.34 -6.07 11.75
C THR A 80 -0.44 -7.58 11.99
N ASP A 81 -0.53 -8.01 13.24
CA ASP A 81 -0.81 -9.39 13.66
C ASP A 81 -2.18 -9.43 14.35
N ASP A 82 -3.25 -9.53 13.57
CA ASP A 82 -4.64 -9.55 14.04
C ASP A 82 -5.51 -10.40 13.09
N VAL A 83 -6.79 -10.53 13.39
CA VAL A 83 -7.75 -11.23 12.52
C VAL A 83 -7.98 -10.48 11.21
N ASP A 84 -8.24 -11.21 10.14
CA ASP A 84 -8.34 -10.66 8.76
C ASP A 84 -9.27 -9.45 8.63
N GLY A 85 -10.40 -9.43 9.36
CA GLY A 85 -11.35 -8.32 9.34
C GLY A 85 -10.77 -7.01 9.90
N VAL A 86 -9.91 -7.08 10.91
CA VAL A 86 -9.20 -5.92 11.49
C VAL A 86 -8.09 -5.49 10.54
N LEU A 87 -7.32 -6.43 10.00
CA LEU A 87 -6.24 -6.15 9.04
C LEU A 87 -6.76 -5.54 7.74
N LEU A 88 -7.92 -5.98 7.26
CA LEU A 88 -8.57 -5.42 6.07
C LEU A 88 -8.99 -3.95 6.31
N GLU A 89 -9.58 -3.68 7.49
CA GLU A 89 -9.91 -2.30 7.88
C GLU A 89 -8.65 -1.45 7.97
N LEU A 90 -7.60 -1.94 8.62
CA LEU A 90 -6.31 -1.26 8.71
C LEU A 90 -5.74 -0.93 7.32
N ALA A 91 -5.64 -1.92 6.43
CA ALA A 91 -5.13 -1.74 5.07
C ALA A 91 -5.91 -0.66 4.30
N THR A 92 -7.23 -0.63 4.49
CA THR A 92 -8.13 0.34 3.84
C THR A 92 -7.92 1.75 4.40
N ARG A 93 -7.83 1.90 5.73
CA ARG A 93 -7.68 3.21 6.38
C ARG A 93 -6.31 3.84 6.18
N LEU A 94 -5.27 3.03 6.00
CA LEU A 94 -3.94 3.54 5.64
C LEU A 94 -3.95 4.40 4.37
N ALA A 95 -4.87 4.16 3.42
CA ALA A 95 -5.04 5.00 2.24
C ALA A 95 -5.40 6.46 2.58
N GLU A 96 -6.17 6.67 3.66
CA GLU A 96 -6.63 7.97 4.10
C GLU A 96 -5.56 8.75 4.87
N LEU A 97 -4.50 8.08 5.33
CA LEU A 97 -3.44 8.71 6.13
C LEU A 97 -2.44 9.53 5.29
N GLY A 98 -2.39 9.37 3.97
CA GLY A 98 -1.46 10.09 3.11
C GLY A 98 -1.40 11.61 3.36
N PRO A 99 -2.51 12.35 3.33
CA PRO A 99 -2.55 13.77 3.71
C PRO A 99 -2.16 14.02 5.16
N LEU A 100 -2.54 13.11 6.07
CA LEU A 100 -2.40 13.26 7.52
C LEU A 100 -0.97 13.03 8.03
N VAL A 101 -0.14 12.28 7.29
CA VAL A 101 1.30 12.16 7.58
C VAL A 101 2.12 13.36 7.05
N GLY A 102 1.48 14.36 6.47
CA GLY A 102 2.13 15.55 5.92
C GLY A 102 2.19 15.54 4.39
N GLY A 103 1.30 14.79 3.74
CA GLY A 103 1.10 14.75 2.30
C GLY A 103 2.17 13.95 1.54
N ALA A 104 2.22 14.17 0.24
CA ALA A 104 3.04 13.43 -0.72
C ALA A 104 4.51 13.26 -0.30
N ARG A 105 5.09 14.29 0.30
CA ARG A 105 6.51 14.29 0.72
C ARG A 105 6.82 13.24 1.79
N HIS A 106 5.84 12.89 2.61
CA HIS A 106 6.00 12.01 3.76
C HIS A 106 5.19 10.70 3.64
N ALA A 107 4.44 10.52 2.55
CA ALA A 107 3.59 9.35 2.37
C ALA A 107 4.38 8.03 2.35
N HIS A 108 5.69 8.06 2.08
CA HIS A 108 6.56 6.89 2.10
C HIS A 108 6.57 6.14 3.44
N VAL A 109 6.32 6.82 4.56
CA VAL A 109 6.29 6.18 5.89
C VAL A 109 5.19 5.11 6.00
N LEU A 110 4.15 5.19 5.16
CA LEU A 110 3.06 4.22 5.12
C LEU A 110 3.47 2.90 4.45
N LEU A 111 4.61 2.85 3.75
CA LEU A 111 5.07 1.64 3.07
C LEU A 111 5.49 0.55 4.05
N GLU A 112 5.93 0.89 5.27
CA GLU A 112 6.35 -0.08 6.26
C GLU A 112 5.21 -0.98 6.75
N PRO A 113 4.09 -0.45 7.30
CA PRO A 113 2.94 -1.29 7.66
C PRO A 113 2.32 -1.98 6.42
N LEU A 114 2.33 -1.34 5.26
CA LEU A 114 1.82 -1.94 4.02
C LEU A 114 2.66 -3.15 3.57
N ALA A 115 3.98 -3.16 3.82
CA ALA A 115 4.82 -4.31 3.50
C ALA A 115 4.40 -5.55 4.31
N GLN A 116 4.08 -5.37 5.58
CA GLN A 116 3.62 -6.46 6.46
C GLN A 116 2.24 -6.95 6.00
N LEU A 117 1.29 -6.05 5.71
CA LEU A 117 -0.05 -6.41 5.23
C LEU A 117 -0.03 -7.07 3.84
N CYS A 118 0.93 -6.72 2.98
CA CYS A 118 1.17 -7.39 1.70
C CYS A 118 1.65 -8.85 1.86
N ALA A 119 2.16 -9.24 3.01
CA ALA A 119 2.56 -10.61 3.33
C ALA A 119 1.43 -11.44 3.98
N ALA A 120 0.31 -10.84 4.39
CA ALA A 120 -0.81 -11.49 5.06
C ALA A 120 -1.32 -12.72 4.29
N GLU A 121 -1.88 -13.69 5.01
CA GLU A 121 -2.43 -14.93 4.42
C GLU A 121 -3.75 -14.67 3.68
N ASP A 122 -4.58 -13.75 4.16
CA ASP A 122 -5.85 -13.39 3.52
C ASP A 122 -5.63 -12.59 2.23
N ALA A 123 -6.31 -13.01 1.16
CA ALA A 123 -6.19 -12.38 -0.15
C ALA A 123 -6.80 -10.98 -0.22
N GLY A 124 -7.85 -10.72 0.56
CA GLY A 124 -8.52 -9.42 0.64
C GLY A 124 -7.62 -8.38 1.30
N VAL A 125 -6.97 -8.77 2.41
CA VAL A 125 -5.99 -7.91 3.10
C VAL A 125 -4.84 -7.54 2.18
N ARG A 126 -4.24 -8.54 1.49
CA ARG A 126 -3.17 -8.28 0.52
C ARG A 126 -3.61 -7.37 -0.62
N ALA A 127 -4.82 -7.57 -1.15
CA ALA A 127 -5.34 -6.76 -2.24
C ALA A 127 -5.55 -5.31 -1.81
N ALA A 128 -6.13 -5.07 -0.62
CA ALA A 128 -6.32 -3.74 -0.05
C ALA A 128 -4.96 -3.05 0.23
N ALA A 129 -4.00 -3.76 0.80
CA ALA A 129 -2.66 -3.24 1.06
C ALA A 129 -1.93 -2.86 -0.25
N ALA A 130 -1.99 -3.71 -1.28
CA ALA A 130 -1.40 -3.42 -2.58
C ALA A 130 -2.08 -2.24 -3.29
N GLU A 131 -3.41 -2.08 -3.17
CA GLU A 131 -4.14 -0.92 -3.70
C GLU A 131 -3.69 0.36 -3.01
N THR A 132 -3.63 0.34 -1.67
CA THR A 132 -3.14 1.48 -0.88
C THR A 132 -1.69 1.82 -1.24
N ALA A 133 -0.82 0.83 -1.40
CA ALA A 133 0.57 1.04 -1.83
C ALA A 133 0.66 1.67 -3.24
N ARG A 134 -0.23 1.29 -4.17
CA ARG A 134 -0.33 1.94 -5.49
C ARG A 134 -0.73 3.41 -5.37
N GLY A 135 -1.67 3.73 -4.47
CA GLY A 135 -2.04 5.12 -4.15
C GLY A 135 -0.87 5.92 -3.59
N VAL A 136 -0.11 5.35 -2.66
CA VAL A 136 1.12 5.95 -2.13
C VAL A 136 2.13 6.19 -3.26
N CYS A 137 2.40 5.21 -4.12
CA CYS A 137 3.30 5.36 -5.27
C CYS A 137 2.88 6.52 -6.19
N ALA A 138 1.57 6.63 -6.46
CA ALA A 138 1.03 7.69 -7.32
C ALA A 138 1.21 9.08 -6.71
N ALA A 139 1.14 9.20 -5.38
CA ALA A 139 1.28 10.45 -4.65
C ALA A 139 2.74 10.88 -4.44
N LEU A 140 3.69 9.94 -4.34
CA LEU A 140 5.10 10.23 -4.04
C LEU A 140 5.75 11.11 -5.11
N PRO A 141 6.66 12.04 -4.74
CA PRO A 141 7.57 12.68 -5.67
C PRO A 141 8.47 11.65 -6.38
N GLU A 142 8.94 11.97 -7.58
CA GLU A 142 9.75 11.04 -8.39
C GLU A 142 11.00 10.53 -7.66
N ALA A 143 11.74 11.42 -7.00
CA ALA A 143 12.90 11.03 -6.19
C ALA A 143 12.55 10.05 -5.07
N ALA A 144 11.41 10.26 -4.39
CA ALA A 144 10.94 9.38 -3.32
C ALA A 144 10.46 8.01 -3.83
N VAL A 145 10.03 7.91 -5.09
CA VAL A 145 9.73 6.61 -5.70
C VAL A 145 10.99 5.76 -5.81
N ALA A 146 12.10 6.34 -6.25
CA ALA A 146 13.37 5.63 -6.35
C ALA A 146 13.95 5.29 -4.96
N GLU A 147 13.84 6.22 -4.01
CA GLU A 147 14.43 6.09 -2.67
C GLU A 147 13.65 5.12 -1.76
N HIS A 148 12.31 5.11 -1.84
CA HIS A 148 11.47 4.39 -0.88
C HIS A 148 10.59 3.31 -1.53
N PHE A 149 9.96 3.61 -2.69
CA PHE A 149 9.03 2.66 -3.29
C PHE A 149 9.74 1.52 -4.03
N ALA A 150 10.87 1.79 -4.66
CA ALA A 150 11.67 0.76 -5.31
C ALA A 150 12.16 -0.30 -4.31
N PRO A 151 12.81 0.05 -3.18
CA PRO A 151 13.17 -0.92 -2.14
C PRO A 151 11.97 -1.69 -1.56
N PHE A 152 10.81 -1.04 -1.40
CA PHE A 152 9.58 -1.70 -0.97
C PHE A 152 9.16 -2.82 -1.94
N VAL A 153 9.09 -2.55 -3.25
CA VAL A 153 8.73 -3.57 -4.25
C VAL A 153 9.76 -4.68 -4.32
N GLU A 154 11.06 -4.34 -4.28
CA GLU A 154 12.14 -5.32 -4.29
C GLU A 154 12.15 -6.18 -3.02
N GLY A 155 11.85 -5.61 -1.86
CA GLY A 155 11.69 -6.34 -0.60
C GLY A 155 10.56 -7.36 -0.69
N LEU A 156 9.39 -6.95 -1.18
CA LEU A 156 8.27 -7.86 -1.42
C LEU A 156 8.63 -8.96 -2.43
N ALA A 157 9.32 -8.63 -3.53
CA ALA A 157 9.67 -9.59 -4.59
C ALA A 157 10.68 -10.64 -4.13
N ARG A 158 11.50 -10.34 -3.13
CA ARG A 158 12.50 -11.26 -2.55
C ARG A 158 12.04 -11.89 -1.24
N HIS A 159 10.83 -11.61 -0.79
CA HIS A 159 10.32 -12.09 0.48
C HIS A 159 10.23 -13.63 0.51
N GLU A 160 10.42 -14.25 1.67
CA GLU A 160 10.32 -15.71 1.84
C GLU A 160 8.90 -16.23 1.55
N TRP A 161 7.86 -15.49 1.96
CA TRP A 161 6.47 -15.84 1.73
C TRP A 161 6.02 -15.54 0.30
N PHE A 162 5.45 -16.54 -0.36
CA PHE A 162 4.90 -16.39 -1.72
C PHE A 162 3.76 -15.36 -1.79
N THR A 163 3.04 -15.13 -0.68
CA THR A 163 1.99 -14.13 -0.54
C THR A 163 2.53 -12.72 -0.78
N ALA A 164 3.64 -12.35 -0.13
CA ALA A 164 4.32 -11.08 -0.34
C ALA A 164 4.85 -10.95 -1.78
N ARG A 165 5.45 -12.02 -2.35
CA ARG A 165 5.90 -12.02 -3.75
C ARG A 165 4.74 -11.86 -4.74
N SER A 166 3.57 -12.43 -4.44
CA SER A 166 2.34 -12.19 -5.22
C SER A 166 1.87 -10.74 -5.14
N ALA A 167 1.96 -10.11 -3.96
CA ALA A 167 1.65 -8.71 -3.78
C ALA A 167 2.65 -7.79 -4.51
N ALA A 168 3.94 -8.17 -4.60
CA ALA A 168 4.92 -7.46 -5.43
C ALA A 168 4.44 -7.34 -6.88
N CYS A 169 3.86 -8.40 -7.45
CA CYS A 169 3.27 -8.37 -8.80
C CYS A 169 2.17 -7.30 -8.91
N ALA A 170 1.31 -7.15 -7.89
CA ALA A 170 0.20 -6.21 -7.91
C ALA A 170 0.66 -4.74 -7.89
N VAL A 171 1.80 -4.43 -7.28
CA VAL A 171 2.36 -3.07 -7.22
C VAL A 171 3.38 -2.78 -8.31
N LEU A 172 3.89 -3.80 -8.99
CA LEU A 172 4.92 -3.70 -10.04
C LEU A 172 4.52 -2.72 -11.16
N ALA A 173 3.27 -2.77 -11.62
CA ALA A 173 2.79 -1.89 -12.68
C ALA A 173 2.79 -0.41 -12.25
N ALA A 174 2.47 -0.10 -11.00
CA ALA A 174 2.50 1.25 -10.47
C ALA A 174 3.94 1.78 -10.41
N TRP A 175 4.86 0.98 -9.90
CA TRP A 175 6.28 1.30 -9.87
C TRP A 175 6.84 1.59 -11.27
N ARG A 176 6.62 0.68 -12.21
CA ARG A 176 7.11 0.80 -13.59
C ARG A 176 6.56 2.02 -14.32
N ARG A 177 5.34 2.45 -14.03
CA ARG A 177 4.80 3.69 -14.60
C ARG A 177 5.49 4.95 -14.09
N ARG A 178 6.07 4.90 -12.88
CA ARG A 178 6.69 6.06 -12.21
C ARG A 178 8.21 6.07 -12.33
N ALA A 179 8.85 4.92 -12.52
CA ALA A 179 10.29 4.77 -12.62
C ALA A 179 10.68 4.14 -13.96
N ALA A 180 11.17 4.95 -14.90
CA ALA A 180 11.61 4.47 -16.22
C ALA A 180 12.78 3.48 -16.09
N ASP A 181 13.63 3.66 -15.10
CA ASP A 181 14.83 2.85 -14.82
C ASP A 181 14.56 1.67 -13.88
N ALA A 182 13.29 1.38 -13.52
CA ALA A 182 12.96 0.24 -12.68
C ALA A 182 13.52 -1.07 -13.29
N PRO A 183 14.17 -1.94 -12.50
CA PRO A 183 14.79 -3.16 -12.99
C PRO A 183 13.80 -4.02 -13.78
N ARG A 184 14.14 -4.39 -15.00
CA ARG A 184 13.30 -5.23 -15.86
C ARG A 184 13.23 -6.66 -15.34
N ASP A 185 14.26 -7.09 -14.63
CA ASP A 185 14.45 -8.47 -14.18
C ASP A 185 13.48 -8.88 -13.07
N THR A 186 12.95 -7.91 -12.28
CA THR A 186 12.00 -8.22 -11.19
C THR A 186 10.74 -8.92 -11.72
N GLY A 187 10.16 -8.43 -12.82
CA GLY A 187 8.98 -9.06 -13.41
C GLY A 187 9.26 -10.44 -14.01
N ALA A 188 10.44 -10.61 -14.64
CA ALA A 188 10.87 -11.89 -15.18
C ALA A 188 11.18 -12.91 -14.07
N ALA A 189 11.79 -12.47 -12.98
CA ALA A 189 12.06 -13.31 -11.80
C ALA A 189 10.76 -13.80 -11.15
N LEU A 190 9.78 -12.93 -10.95
CA LEU A 190 8.45 -13.29 -10.41
C LEU A 190 7.69 -14.25 -11.36
N ALA A 191 7.84 -14.09 -12.67
CA ALA A 191 7.27 -15.01 -13.66
C ALA A 191 7.93 -16.39 -13.68
N ALA A 192 9.14 -16.52 -13.14
CA ALA A 192 9.87 -17.78 -12.98
C ALA A 192 9.84 -18.32 -11.52
N ASP A 193 8.97 -17.78 -10.69
CA ASP A 193 8.86 -18.16 -9.26
C ASP A 193 8.48 -19.64 -9.09
N ALA A 194 8.98 -20.26 -8.03
CA ALA A 194 8.63 -21.62 -7.67
C ALA A 194 7.12 -21.81 -7.38
N ALA A 195 6.48 -20.79 -6.79
CA ALA A 195 5.06 -20.84 -6.44
C ALA A 195 4.18 -20.48 -7.66
N PRO A 196 3.26 -21.37 -8.09
CA PRO A 196 2.35 -21.08 -9.21
C PRO A 196 1.48 -19.84 -9.00
N ALA A 197 1.11 -19.54 -7.76
CA ALA A 197 0.35 -18.34 -7.41
C ALA A 197 1.09 -17.06 -7.79
N VAL A 198 2.42 -17.02 -7.57
CA VAL A 198 3.28 -15.88 -7.95
C VAL A 198 3.38 -15.79 -9.47
N ARG A 199 3.64 -16.91 -10.17
CA ARG A 199 3.70 -16.93 -11.63
C ARG A 199 2.39 -16.46 -12.28
N SER A 200 1.24 -16.89 -11.73
CA SER A 200 -0.09 -16.45 -12.17
C SER A 200 -0.30 -14.94 -11.92
N ALA A 201 0.13 -14.42 -10.76
CA ALA A 201 0.08 -12.99 -10.46
C ALA A 201 1.00 -12.18 -11.38
N ALA A 202 2.20 -12.70 -11.67
CA ALA A 202 3.15 -12.07 -12.60
C ALA A 202 2.59 -12.01 -14.04
N ALA A 203 1.94 -13.06 -14.52
CA ALA A 203 1.26 -13.05 -15.82
C ALA A 203 0.24 -11.91 -15.93
N ARG A 204 -0.64 -11.78 -14.91
CA ARG A 204 -1.63 -10.69 -14.85
C ARG A 204 -0.96 -9.31 -14.83
N ALA A 205 0.06 -9.12 -13.99
CA ALA A 205 0.80 -7.86 -13.88
C ALA A 205 1.48 -7.47 -15.20
N LEU A 206 2.03 -8.42 -15.93
CA LEU A 206 2.63 -8.19 -17.25
C LEU A 206 1.59 -7.76 -18.29
N GLY A 207 0.37 -8.34 -18.24
CA GLY A 207 -0.74 -7.89 -19.08
C GLY A 207 -1.16 -6.44 -18.78
N ASP A 208 -1.28 -6.08 -17.49
CA ASP A 208 -1.61 -4.72 -17.06
C ASP A 208 -0.51 -3.71 -17.42
N LEU A 209 0.75 -4.12 -17.31
CA LEU A 209 1.88 -3.32 -17.75
C LEU A 209 1.85 -3.07 -19.24
N ALA A 210 1.62 -4.10 -20.05
CA ALA A 210 1.55 -3.98 -21.48
C ALA A 210 0.46 -2.99 -21.90
N GLN A 211 -0.73 -3.07 -21.31
CA GLN A 211 -1.84 -2.17 -21.56
C GLN A 211 -1.51 -0.72 -21.15
N ALA A 212 -0.90 -0.53 -19.97
CA ALA A 212 -0.54 0.79 -19.47
C ALA A 212 0.54 1.49 -20.32
N CYS A 213 1.45 0.72 -20.92
CA CYS A 213 2.53 1.25 -21.75
C CYS A 213 2.07 1.69 -23.14
N GLN A 214 1.04 1.04 -23.67
CA GLN A 214 0.44 1.42 -24.97
C GLN A 214 -0.37 2.71 -24.88
N ALA A 215 -0.91 3.04 -23.70
CA ALA A 215 -1.66 4.29 -23.47
C ALA A 215 -0.76 5.55 -23.46
N ARG A 216 0.56 5.41 -23.41
CA ARG A 216 1.52 6.54 -23.47
C ARG A 216 1.95 6.77 -24.90
N GLU A 217 1.56 7.91 -25.47
CA GLU A 217 2.02 8.37 -26.79
C GLU A 217 3.55 8.38 -26.83
N GLY A 218 4.11 7.63 -27.80
CA GLY A 218 5.54 7.64 -28.04
C GLY A 218 6.26 6.29 -28.07
N GLY A 219 5.57 5.16 -27.85
CA GLY A 219 6.13 3.82 -28.11
C GLY A 219 7.44 3.43 -27.41
N GLY A 220 8.02 4.31 -26.61
CA GLY A 220 9.39 4.20 -26.11
C GLY A 220 9.65 3.05 -25.14
N TRP A 221 8.62 2.46 -24.58
CA TRP A 221 8.78 1.32 -23.69
C TRP A 221 8.88 -0.01 -24.45
N TRP A 222 8.26 -0.06 -25.64
CA TRP A 222 8.35 -1.19 -26.55
C TRP A 222 9.60 -1.13 -27.47
N ALA A 223 10.21 0.03 -27.65
CA ALA A 223 11.38 0.19 -28.51
C ALA A 223 12.65 -0.58 -28.07
N GLY A 224 12.60 -1.24 -26.91
CA GLY A 224 13.69 -2.11 -26.43
C GLY A 224 13.24 -3.25 -25.53
N GLY A 225 11.91 -3.55 -25.43
CA GLY A 225 11.45 -4.45 -24.38
C GLY A 225 10.16 -5.21 -24.61
N SER A 226 9.45 -5.05 -25.73
CA SER A 226 8.21 -5.81 -25.96
C SER A 226 8.47 -7.28 -26.21
N ALA A 227 9.58 -7.61 -26.82
CA ALA A 227 10.02 -8.99 -26.99
C ALA A 227 10.09 -9.71 -25.63
N ASP A 228 10.60 -9.04 -24.59
CA ASP A 228 10.79 -9.63 -23.27
C ASP A 228 9.48 -9.99 -22.59
N VAL A 229 8.44 -9.12 -22.62
CA VAL A 229 7.13 -9.42 -22.02
C VAL A 229 6.42 -10.52 -22.79
N VAL A 230 6.41 -10.47 -24.12
CA VAL A 230 5.80 -11.50 -24.95
C VAL A 230 6.53 -12.83 -24.77
N ASP A 231 7.85 -12.83 -24.68
CA ASP A 231 8.64 -14.04 -24.46
C ASP A 231 8.42 -14.64 -23.06
N VAL A 232 8.26 -13.81 -22.04
CA VAL A 232 7.85 -14.27 -20.69
C VAL A 232 6.45 -14.86 -20.74
N LEU A 233 5.48 -14.18 -21.37
CA LEU A 233 4.11 -14.68 -21.50
C LEU A 233 4.05 -15.98 -22.33
N ARG A 234 4.88 -16.14 -23.37
CA ARG A 234 4.99 -17.41 -24.12
C ARG A 234 5.47 -18.56 -23.25
N LYS A 235 6.43 -18.33 -22.35
CA LYS A 235 6.87 -19.35 -21.38
C LYS A 235 5.76 -19.71 -20.40
N LEU A 236 5.01 -18.72 -19.90
CA LEU A 236 3.89 -18.95 -18.99
C LEU A 236 2.68 -19.62 -19.69
N ALA A 237 2.54 -19.47 -21.01
CA ALA A 237 1.47 -20.12 -21.78
C ALA A 237 1.60 -21.65 -21.83
N VAL A 238 2.78 -22.20 -21.56
CA VAL A 238 3.07 -23.64 -21.50
C VAL A 238 3.42 -24.11 -20.08
N ASP A 239 3.04 -23.31 -19.06
CA ASP A 239 3.23 -23.67 -17.65
C ASP A 239 2.50 -24.97 -17.30
N ASP A 240 3.01 -25.72 -16.33
CA ASP A 240 2.44 -26.97 -15.86
C ASP A 240 1.10 -26.77 -15.13
N GLN A 241 0.84 -25.56 -14.61
CA GLN A 241 -0.36 -25.22 -13.86
C GLN A 241 -1.42 -24.50 -14.69
N ASP A 242 -2.65 -25.01 -14.70
CA ASP A 242 -3.80 -24.42 -15.42
C ASP A 242 -4.04 -22.97 -15.05
N ALA A 243 -3.95 -22.63 -13.75
CA ALA A 243 -4.18 -21.28 -13.25
C ALA A 243 -3.17 -20.27 -13.84
N VAL A 244 -1.94 -20.68 -14.09
CA VAL A 244 -0.91 -19.85 -14.72
C VAL A 244 -1.22 -19.67 -16.19
N ARG A 245 -1.56 -20.75 -16.91
CA ARG A 245 -1.93 -20.70 -18.33
C ARG A 245 -3.15 -19.81 -18.57
N LEU A 246 -4.19 -19.91 -17.71
CA LEU A 246 -5.39 -19.07 -17.79
C LEU A 246 -5.07 -17.59 -17.53
N ALA A 247 -4.22 -17.30 -16.55
CA ALA A 247 -3.78 -15.94 -16.29
C ALA A 247 -2.99 -15.37 -17.48
N CYS A 248 -2.18 -16.20 -18.15
CA CYS A 248 -1.45 -15.81 -19.35
C CYS A 248 -2.37 -15.50 -20.53
N VAL A 249 -3.44 -16.29 -20.74
CA VAL A 249 -4.44 -16.01 -21.78
C VAL A 249 -5.11 -14.66 -21.53
N ALA A 250 -5.56 -14.39 -20.32
CA ALA A 250 -6.15 -13.09 -19.95
C ALA A 250 -5.17 -11.91 -20.13
N ALA A 251 -3.88 -12.13 -19.87
CA ALA A 251 -2.84 -11.13 -20.11
C ALA A 251 -2.65 -10.87 -21.62
N LEU A 252 -2.62 -11.91 -22.42
CA LEU A 252 -2.49 -11.80 -23.89
C LEU A 252 -3.69 -11.12 -24.53
N GLU A 253 -4.91 -11.37 -24.03
CA GLU A 253 -6.12 -10.66 -24.46
C GLU A 253 -6.00 -9.16 -24.22
N LYS A 254 -5.50 -8.72 -23.04
CA LYS A 254 -5.23 -7.31 -22.74
C LYS A 254 -4.20 -6.70 -23.70
N VAL A 255 -3.15 -7.45 -24.00
CA VAL A 255 -2.11 -7.02 -24.95
C VAL A 255 -2.69 -6.87 -26.36
N ALA A 256 -3.51 -7.83 -26.81
CA ALA A 256 -4.10 -7.82 -28.15
C ALA A 256 -5.22 -6.76 -28.32
N ALA A 257 -5.97 -6.48 -27.27
CA ALA A 257 -7.05 -5.47 -27.28
C ALA A 257 -6.52 -4.04 -27.32
N SER A 258 -5.25 -3.83 -27.10
CA SER A 258 -4.65 -2.50 -27.09
C SER A 258 -4.32 -2.04 -28.50
N PRO A 259 -4.71 -0.83 -28.92
CA PRO A 259 -4.48 -0.33 -30.27
C PRO A 259 -2.98 -0.26 -30.57
N HIS A 260 -2.55 -0.97 -31.60
CA HIS A 260 -1.19 -0.80 -32.14
C HIS A 260 -1.03 0.64 -32.66
N PRO A 261 0.02 1.37 -32.29
CA PRO A 261 0.36 2.58 -33.01
C PRO A 261 0.67 2.17 -34.45
N ARG A 262 -0.06 2.79 -35.39
CA ARG A 262 0.18 2.64 -36.84
C ARG A 262 1.46 3.36 -37.22
#